data_2a009e9e5c8fcda19f38eb85b8510758
#
_entry.id   2a009e9e5c8fcda19f38eb85b8510758
#
_cell.length_a   1.000
_cell.length_b   1.000
_cell.length_c   1.000
_cell.angle_alpha   90.00
_cell.angle_beta   90.00
_cell.angle_gamma   90.00
#
_symmetry.space_group_name_H-M   'P 1'
#
loop_
_entity.id
_entity.type
_entity.pdbx_description
1 polymer ?
#
loop_
_entity_poly.entity_id
_entity_poly.type
_entity_poly.pdbx_seq_one_letter_code
_entity_poly.pdbx_strand_id
1 'polypeptide(L)'
;MKVAFSTGLRTAITAIFACSLPAWAQDKSSAPGGHTIVVTGRPLDESRRALASCLARKCPPGEDIDATLAHAENLFVAGDYKAARHIISASIGRNRRHAKAYPIPVADLYRANGRIAAHLGEGRSYEWSTNAAARSLKAGLPDGDLRLIAAELEKAGMYASLGRTERARQIYAETRREAHRLGRDDIAANIRLRAAWLHQLEGNEDFARAELKEIAADRTKAGRMPRAAALVLLARLDRRRGKSVAADRLVRELREVSDRQVLLFSPPVDAPTNAAAVGVAGSGLRRMPMQRFEEQWVDVAFTVSPEGKVSDVEMLRSRGSTGWAEPVLRAIERRVYSPVSGTE
;
A
#
# COMPACT_ATOMS: atom_id res chain seq x y z
N MET A 1 -2.87 8.84 -20.23
CA MET A 1 -2.98 9.17 -18.81
C MET A 1 -1.87 8.45 -18.07
N LYS A 2 -0.84 9.20 -17.60
CA LYS A 2 0.32 8.60 -16.91
C LYS A 2 -0.04 8.41 -15.45
N VAL A 3 -0.06 7.20 -14.96
CA VAL A 3 -0.31 6.90 -13.53
C VAL A 3 1.05 6.83 -12.84
N ALA A 4 1.38 7.88 -12.09
CA ALA A 4 2.51 7.87 -11.17
C ALA A 4 1.97 7.55 -9.76
N PHE A 5 2.49 6.52 -9.13
CA PHE A 5 2.24 6.25 -7.70
C PHE A 5 3.16 7.15 -6.88
N SER A 6 2.57 8.15 -6.21
CA SER A 6 3.22 8.96 -5.19
C SER A 6 2.57 8.65 -3.84
N THR A 7 3.31 8.01 -2.96
CA THR A 7 3.00 7.91 -1.54
C THR A 7 3.84 8.93 -0.79
N GLY A 8 3.18 9.97 -0.23
CA GLY A 8 3.89 10.94 0.59
C GLY A 8 3.00 12.09 1.02
N LEU A 9 2.18 11.89 2.05
CA LEU A 9 1.46 12.98 2.70
C LEU A 9 2.35 13.58 3.80
N ARG A 10 2.97 14.74 3.52
CA ARG A 10 3.55 15.63 4.55
C ARG A 10 2.84 16.97 4.43
N THR A 11 2.01 17.29 5.40
CA THR A 11 1.47 18.64 5.64
C THR A 11 2.56 19.51 6.24
N ALA A 12 3.06 20.47 5.47
CA ALA A 12 3.89 21.56 5.97
C ALA A 12 3.03 22.84 6.01
N ILE A 13 2.97 23.46 7.17
CA ILE A 13 2.41 24.80 7.38
C ILE A 13 3.41 25.79 6.82
N THR A 14 3.00 26.57 5.81
CA THR A 14 3.85 27.60 5.19
C THR A 14 3.47 28.95 5.74
N ALA A 15 4.41 29.56 6.46
CA ALA A 15 4.40 30.98 6.76
C ALA A 15 4.82 31.78 5.51
N ILE A 16 4.03 32.80 5.17
CA ILE A 16 4.25 33.68 4.02
C ILE A 16 5.37 34.65 4.36
N PHE A 17 6.49 34.55 3.65
CA PHE A 17 7.44 35.64 3.51
C PHE A 17 7.53 36.01 2.03
N ALA A 18 7.04 37.19 1.72
CA ALA A 18 7.19 37.80 0.40
C ALA A 18 8.64 38.34 0.25
N CYS A 19 9.43 37.67 -0.63
CA CYS A 19 10.64 38.25 -1.18
C CYS A 19 10.58 38.13 -2.70
N SER A 20 10.55 39.31 -3.33
CA SER A 20 10.65 39.52 -4.76
C SER A 20 12.02 39.03 -5.29
N LEU A 21 12.02 38.04 -6.20
CA LEU A 21 13.18 37.63 -6.97
C LEU A 21 13.00 37.99 -8.46
N PRO A 22 14.07 38.42 -9.15
CA PRO A 22 13.99 38.89 -10.54
C PRO A 22 13.76 37.72 -11.50
N ALA A 23 12.99 38.02 -12.55
CA ALA A 23 12.72 37.12 -13.65
C ALA A 23 14.00 36.77 -14.43
N TRP A 24 14.40 35.51 -14.40
CA TRP A 24 15.37 34.94 -15.34
C TRP A 24 14.63 34.30 -16.50
N ALA A 25 15.12 34.62 -17.69
CA ALA A 25 14.56 34.26 -18.97
C ALA A 25 14.28 32.76 -19.09
N GLN A 26 13.05 32.41 -19.49
CA GLN A 26 12.71 31.10 -19.98
C GLN A 26 13.29 30.92 -21.38
N ASP A 27 14.33 30.11 -21.47
CA ASP A 27 14.85 29.64 -22.74
C ASP A 27 13.92 28.53 -23.28
N LYS A 28 13.19 28.85 -24.35
CA LYS A 28 12.35 27.91 -25.07
C LYS A 28 13.22 27.09 -26.03
N SER A 29 13.78 26.01 -25.57
CA SER A 29 14.23 24.96 -26.45
C SER A 29 13.33 23.75 -26.37
N SER A 30 12.38 23.66 -27.28
CA SER A 30 11.53 22.51 -27.52
C SER A 30 12.31 21.40 -28.23
N ALA A 31 12.91 20.51 -27.45
CA ALA A 31 13.27 19.16 -27.90
C ALA A 31 12.27 18.17 -27.24
N PRO A 32 11.88 17.06 -27.89
CA PRO A 32 11.05 16.05 -27.27
C PRO A 32 11.88 15.32 -26.22
N GLY A 33 12.01 15.95 -25.06
CA GLY A 33 12.75 15.44 -23.92
C GLY A 33 11.90 14.41 -23.19
N GLY A 34 12.31 13.17 -23.21
CA GLY A 34 11.80 12.18 -22.27
C GLY A 34 11.94 12.73 -20.85
N HIS A 35 10.84 12.80 -20.11
CA HIS A 35 10.87 13.23 -18.72
C HIS A 35 11.64 12.18 -17.90
N THR A 36 12.93 12.45 -17.67
CA THR A 36 13.73 11.66 -16.74
C THR A 36 13.25 11.96 -15.33
N ILE A 37 12.62 10.99 -14.69
CA ILE A 37 12.34 11.07 -13.25
C ILE A 37 13.67 10.81 -12.55
N VAL A 38 14.29 11.86 -12.05
CA VAL A 38 15.47 11.72 -11.18
C VAL A 38 14.99 11.37 -9.78
N VAL A 39 15.16 10.11 -9.40
CA VAL A 39 14.93 9.68 -8.02
C VAL A 39 16.19 9.99 -7.23
N THR A 40 16.18 11.08 -6.47
CA THR A 40 17.26 11.42 -5.55
C THR A 40 17.06 10.67 -4.23
N GLY A 41 17.46 9.39 -4.19
CA GLY A 41 17.61 8.66 -2.94
C GLY A 41 18.94 9.04 -2.27
N ARG A 42 19.00 9.03 -0.94
CA ARG A 42 20.31 9.14 -0.26
C ARG A 42 21.12 7.88 -0.57
N PRO A 43 22.38 8.01 -1.00
CA PRO A 43 23.26 6.85 -1.17
C PRO A 43 23.39 6.03 0.11
N LEU A 44 23.53 4.71 -0.03
CA LEU A 44 23.67 3.79 1.12
C LEU A 44 24.81 4.22 2.07
N ASP A 45 25.95 4.64 1.50
CA ASP A 45 27.09 5.10 2.29
C ASP A 45 26.84 6.40 3.04
N GLU A 46 26.03 7.30 2.48
CA GLU A 46 25.66 8.54 3.15
C GLU A 46 24.74 8.27 4.35
N SER A 47 23.72 7.42 4.19
CA SER A 47 22.84 7.07 5.30
C SER A 47 23.57 6.30 6.39
N ARG A 48 24.54 5.44 6.03
CA ARG A 48 25.42 4.74 6.99
C ARG A 48 26.25 5.72 7.81
N ARG A 49 26.91 6.70 7.15
CA ARG A 49 27.71 7.73 7.84
C ARG A 49 26.85 8.61 8.74
N ALA A 50 25.65 8.97 8.28
CA ALA A 50 24.71 9.78 9.09
C ALA A 50 24.31 9.06 10.38
N LEU A 51 23.96 7.76 10.29
CA LEU A 51 23.67 6.94 11.47
C LEU A 51 24.89 6.81 12.38
N ALA A 52 26.08 6.50 11.86
CA ALA A 52 27.29 6.38 12.63
C ALA A 52 27.65 7.68 13.38
N SER A 53 27.55 8.83 12.70
CA SER A 53 27.77 10.15 13.30
C SER A 53 26.77 10.47 14.41
N CYS A 54 25.48 10.14 14.19
CA CYS A 54 24.45 10.33 15.21
C CYS A 54 24.76 9.51 16.46
N LEU A 55 25.09 8.23 16.30
CA LEU A 55 25.40 7.35 17.42
C LEU A 55 26.67 7.77 18.18
N ALA A 56 27.72 8.21 17.46
CA ALA A 56 28.98 8.68 18.07
C ALA A 56 28.78 9.89 18.98
N ARG A 57 27.91 10.85 18.58
CA ARG A 57 27.58 12.04 19.38
C ARG A 57 26.43 11.80 20.38
N LYS A 58 25.93 10.57 20.51
CA LYS A 58 24.80 10.22 21.39
C LYS A 58 23.58 11.11 21.12
N CYS A 59 23.18 11.21 19.85
CA CYS A 59 22.06 12.05 19.43
C CYS A 59 20.75 11.70 20.16
N PRO A 60 19.79 12.65 20.20
CA PRO A 60 18.49 12.43 20.82
C PRO A 60 17.72 11.24 20.19
N PRO A 61 16.77 10.60 20.93
CA PRO A 61 16.03 9.45 20.45
C PRO A 61 15.35 9.63 19.08
N GLY A 62 14.77 10.82 18.81
CA GLY A 62 14.14 11.11 17.51
C GLY A 62 15.15 11.04 16.36
N GLU A 63 16.31 11.67 16.51
CA GLU A 63 17.37 11.66 15.50
C GLU A 63 17.98 10.25 15.29
N ASP A 64 18.20 9.47 16.37
CA ASP A 64 18.64 8.08 16.26
C ASP A 64 17.64 7.26 15.44
N ILE A 65 16.34 7.40 15.73
CA ILE A 65 15.30 6.68 15.05
C ILE A 65 15.24 7.07 13.56
N ASP A 66 15.25 8.36 13.26
CA ASP A 66 15.19 8.85 11.87
C ASP A 66 16.40 8.40 11.06
N ALA A 67 17.61 8.52 11.62
CA ALA A 67 18.83 8.05 10.96
C ALA A 67 18.85 6.53 10.77
N THR A 68 18.34 5.78 11.76
CA THR A 68 18.21 4.32 11.68
C THR A 68 17.24 3.91 10.58
N LEU A 69 16.05 4.51 10.54
CA LEU A 69 15.02 4.20 9.54
C LEU A 69 15.49 4.52 8.12
N ALA A 70 16.14 5.69 7.93
CA ALA A 70 16.68 6.06 6.62
C ALA A 70 17.75 5.06 6.13
N HIS A 71 18.66 4.60 7.02
CA HIS A 71 19.66 3.62 6.63
C HIS A 71 19.07 2.23 6.44
N ALA A 72 18.10 1.83 7.28
CA ALA A 72 17.39 0.56 7.13
C ALA A 72 16.59 0.46 5.83
N GLU A 73 15.97 1.57 5.40
CA GLU A 73 15.27 1.63 4.12
C GLU A 73 16.23 1.40 2.94
N ASN A 74 17.38 2.05 2.95
CA ASN A 74 18.41 1.85 1.92
C ASN A 74 18.94 0.41 1.90
N LEU A 75 19.16 -0.20 3.06
CA LEU A 75 19.55 -1.61 3.16
C LEU A 75 18.45 -2.54 2.65
N PHE A 76 17.18 -2.23 2.97
CA PHE A 76 16.04 -3.00 2.48
C PHE A 76 15.94 -2.94 0.95
N VAL A 77 16.07 -1.76 0.35
CA VAL A 77 16.07 -1.57 -1.11
C VAL A 77 17.27 -2.27 -1.75
N ALA A 78 18.43 -2.30 -1.09
CA ALA A 78 19.61 -3.04 -1.53
C ALA A 78 19.52 -4.57 -1.32
N GLY A 79 18.39 -5.07 -0.75
CA GLY A 79 18.20 -6.51 -0.48
C GLY A 79 18.90 -7.04 0.78
N ASP A 80 19.63 -6.20 1.51
CA ASP A 80 20.27 -6.62 2.77
C ASP A 80 19.29 -6.55 3.96
N TYR A 81 18.32 -7.45 3.93
CA TYR A 81 17.29 -7.54 4.97
C TYR A 81 17.84 -7.89 6.35
N LYS A 82 18.97 -8.64 6.41
CA LYS A 82 19.61 -9.00 7.67
C LYS A 82 20.24 -7.78 8.34
N ALA A 83 21.01 -6.99 7.61
CA ALA A 83 21.60 -5.76 8.11
C ALA A 83 20.51 -4.73 8.49
N ALA A 84 19.48 -4.55 7.64
CA ALA A 84 18.35 -3.68 7.95
C ALA A 84 17.68 -4.06 9.27
N ARG A 85 17.41 -5.35 9.46
CA ARG A 85 16.80 -5.85 10.70
C ARG A 85 17.71 -5.67 11.91
N HIS A 86 19.00 -5.91 11.75
CA HIS A 86 19.98 -5.76 12.83
C HIS A 86 19.99 -4.33 13.38
N ILE A 87 20.11 -3.32 12.51
CA ILE A 87 20.16 -1.92 12.93
C ILE A 87 18.84 -1.46 13.53
N ILE A 88 17.69 -1.89 12.98
CA ILE A 88 16.38 -1.58 13.54
C ILE A 88 16.24 -2.20 14.94
N SER A 89 16.62 -3.47 15.12
CA SER A 89 16.55 -4.14 16.42
C SER A 89 17.43 -3.45 17.46
N ALA A 90 18.63 -3.02 17.08
CA ALA A 90 19.51 -2.24 17.94
C ALA A 90 18.88 -0.90 18.36
N SER A 91 18.27 -0.17 17.41
CA SER A 91 17.57 1.08 17.70
C SER A 91 16.33 0.88 18.57
N ILE A 92 15.55 -0.19 18.36
CA ILE A 92 14.45 -0.60 19.26
C ILE A 92 14.98 -0.80 20.68
N GLY A 93 16.12 -1.50 20.83
CA GLY A 93 16.75 -1.72 22.12
C GLY A 93 17.04 -0.42 22.86
N ARG A 94 17.58 0.58 22.15
CA ARG A 94 17.92 1.90 22.72
C ARG A 94 16.68 2.75 23.00
N ASN A 95 15.67 2.71 22.12
CA ASN A 95 14.62 3.75 22.07
C ASN A 95 13.25 3.29 22.62
N ARG A 96 12.97 1.98 22.80
CA ARG A 96 11.65 1.49 23.26
C ARG A 96 11.15 2.13 24.56
N ARG A 97 12.07 2.46 25.48
CA ARG A 97 11.73 3.14 26.76
C ARG A 97 11.20 4.55 26.56
N HIS A 98 11.47 5.16 25.41
CA HIS A 98 11.05 6.51 25.07
C HIS A 98 9.69 6.58 24.37
N ALA A 99 8.93 5.46 24.28
CA ALA A 99 7.63 5.41 23.58
C ALA A 99 6.62 6.45 24.07
N LYS A 100 6.63 6.81 25.36
CA LYS A 100 5.76 7.86 25.90
C LYS A 100 6.07 9.23 25.33
N ALA A 101 7.33 9.59 25.20
CA ALA A 101 7.78 10.89 24.68
C ALA A 101 7.86 10.94 23.15
N TYR A 102 8.12 9.80 22.52
CA TYR A 102 8.30 9.64 21.07
C TYR A 102 7.44 8.49 20.53
N PRO A 103 6.10 8.53 20.71
CA PRO A 103 5.24 7.39 20.40
C PRO A 103 5.27 7.00 18.93
N ILE A 104 5.26 7.97 18.01
CA ILE A 104 5.23 7.74 16.58
C ILE A 104 6.58 7.22 16.09
N PRO A 105 7.73 7.87 16.36
CA PRO A 105 9.03 7.36 15.93
C PRO A 105 9.30 5.94 16.44
N VAL A 106 9.00 5.65 17.71
CA VAL A 106 9.18 4.31 18.28
C VAL A 106 8.25 3.28 17.61
N ALA A 107 7.00 3.65 17.33
CA ALA A 107 6.10 2.77 16.57
C ALA A 107 6.62 2.50 15.15
N ASP A 108 7.24 3.49 14.49
CA ASP A 108 7.78 3.35 13.14
C ASP A 108 8.98 2.39 13.10
N LEU A 109 9.82 2.34 14.14
CA LEU A 109 10.84 1.29 14.26
C LEU A 109 10.20 -0.11 14.28
N TYR A 110 9.15 -0.30 15.06
CA TYR A 110 8.45 -1.58 15.10
C TYR A 110 7.75 -1.89 13.78
N ARG A 111 7.16 -0.92 13.11
CA ARG A 111 6.56 -1.08 11.78
C ARG A 111 7.60 -1.50 10.74
N ALA A 112 8.78 -0.87 10.75
CA ALA A 112 9.88 -1.23 9.87
C ALA A 112 10.36 -2.67 10.13
N ASN A 113 10.54 -3.06 11.40
CA ASN A 113 10.85 -4.44 11.76
C ASN A 113 9.77 -5.43 11.30
N GLY A 114 8.49 -5.06 11.47
CA GLY A 114 7.35 -5.87 11.03
C GLY A 114 7.32 -6.06 9.51
N ARG A 115 7.60 -5.01 8.71
CA ARG A 115 7.69 -5.12 7.25
C ARG A 115 8.78 -6.09 6.80
N ILE A 116 9.96 -6.03 7.40
CA ILE A 116 11.05 -6.97 7.10
C ILE A 116 10.62 -8.39 7.48
N ALA A 117 10.01 -8.57 8.65
CA ALA A 117 9.54 -9.87 9.10
C ALA A 117 8.46 -10.45 8.17
N ALA A 118 7.51 -9.62 7.72
CA ALA A 118 6.49 -10.03 6.75
C ALA A 118 7.12 -10.43 5.41
N HIS A 119 8.09 -9.65 4.93
CA HIS A 119 8.82 -9.95 3.69
C HIS A 119 9.58 -11.28 3.77
N LEU A 120 10.17 -11.58 4.92
CA LEU A 120 10.89 -12.83 5.18
C LEU A 120 9.96 -14.03 5.52
N GLY A 121 8.64 -13.82 5.59
CA GLY A 121 7.69 -14.87 5.96
C GLY A 121 7.70 -15.22 7.45
N GLU A 122 8.24 -14.36 8.31
CA GLU A 122 8.38 -14.57 9.75
C GLU A 122 7.14 -14.08 10.52
N GLY A 123 6.05 -14.85 10.46
CA GLY A 123 4.75 -14.46 11.00
C GLY A 123 4.77 -14.06 12.48
N ARG A 124 5.54 -14.75 13.35
CA ARG A 124 5.63 -14.39 14.78
C ARG A 124 6.30 -13.04 15.01
N SER A 125 7.39 -12.77 14.28
CA SER A 125 8.10 -11.49 14.35
C SER A 125 7.24 -10.36 13.82
N TYR A 126 6.47 -10.60 12.76
CA TYR A 126 5.51 -9.65 12.21
C TYR A 126 4.40 -9.31 13.22
N GLU A 127 3.78 -10.34 13.83
CA GLU A 127 2.76 -10.17 14.86
C GLU A 127 3.28 -9.40 16.07
N TRP A 128 4.44 -9.79 16.58
CA TRP A 128 5.07 -9.12 17.73
C TRP A 128 5.33 -7.64 17.43
N SER A 129 5.89 -7.32 16.27
CA SER A 129 6.23 -5.97 15.84
C SER A 129 4.98 -5.10 15.69
N THR A 130 3.94 -5.61 15.01
CA THR A 130 2.69 -4.87 14.82
C THR A 130 2.01 -4.55 16.15
N ASN A 131 1.97 -5.52 17.06
CA ASN A 131 1.43 -5.30 18.40
C ASN A 131 2.28 -4.32 19.23
N ALA A 132 3.61 -4.35 19.09
CA ALA A 132 4.50 -3.43 19.78
C ALA A 132 4.36 -1.99 19.26
N ALA A 133 4.18 -1.80 17.93
CA ALA A 133 3.87 -0.51 17.34
C ALA A 133 2.60 0.11 17.91
N ALA A 134 1.51 -0.67 17.96
CA ALA A 134 0.24 -0.21 18.54
C ALA A 134 0.37 0.18 20.01
N ARG A 135 1.09 -0.64 20.82
CA ARG A 135 1.36 -0.29 22.23
C ARG A 135 2.18 0.98 22.38
N SER A 136 3.16 1.21 21.50
CA SER A 136 4.00 2.43 21.53
C SER A 136 3.16 3.68 21.26
N LEU A 137 2.24 3.63 20.30
CA LEU A 137 1.32 4.73 20.03
C LEU A 137 0.39 4.98 21.22
N LYS A 138 -0.20 3.92 21.80
CA LYS A 138 -1.09 4.04 22.95
C LYS A 138 -0.40 4.60 24.21
N ALA A 139 0.91 4.38 24.35
CA ALA A 139 1.68 4.87 25.50
C ALA A 139 1.85 6.40 25.53
N GLY A 140 1.78 7.08 24.39
CA GLY A 140 2.08 8.51 24.32
C GLY A 140 1.07 9.36 23.54
N LEU A 141 0.11 8.75 22.83
CA LEU A 141 -0.95 9.49 22.17
C LEU A 141 -2.19 9.61 23.05
N PRO A 142 -2.93 10.72 22.97
CA PRO A 142 -4.17 10.89 23.72
C PRO A 142 -5.25 9.93 23.20
N ASP A 143 -6.20 9.60 24.09
CA ASP A 143 -7.39 8.84 23.71
C ASP A 143 -8.16 9.58 22.61
N GLY A 144 -8.64 8.83 21.62
CA GLY A 144 -9.34 9.39 20.47
C GLY A 144 -8.44 9.88 19.32
N ASP A 145 -7.12 9.81 19.46
CA ASP A 145 -6.22 10.08 18.32
C ASP A 145 -6.44 9.05 17.21
N LEU A 146 -6.70 9.54 16.00
CA LEU A 146 -7.01 8.68 14.84
C LEU A 146 -5.89 7.70 14.46
N ARG A 147 -4.65 7.98 14.88
CA ARG A 147 -3.52 7.05 14.68
C ARG A 147 -3.66 5.78 15.51
N LEU A 148 -4.42 5.82 16.62
CA LEU A 148 -4.76 4.61 17.39
C LEU A 148 -5.72 3.72 16.60
N ILE A 149 -6.73 4.32 15.95
CA ILE A 149 -7.60 3.58 15.01
C ILE A 149 -6.78 2.97 13.88
N ALA A 150 -5.88 3.75 13.26
CA ALA A 150 -5.02 3.25 12.18
C ALA A 150 -4.16 2.06 12.64
N ALA A 151 -3.62 2.11 13.87
CA ALA A 151 -2.83 1.01 14.43
C ALA A 151 -3.66 -0.27 14.65
N GLU A 152 -4.91 -0.13 15.13
CA GLU A 152 -5.81 -1.30 15.27
C GLU A 152 -6.18 -1.88 13.90
N LEU A 153 -6.36 -1.04 12.86
CA LEU A 153 -6.57 -1.53 11.49
C LEU A 153 -5.34 -2.23 10.92
N GLU A 154 -4.13 -1.76 11.23
CA GLU A 154 -2.88 -2.45 10.89
C GLU A 154 -2.82 -3.84 11.55
N LYS A 155 -3.20 -3.94 12.84
CA LYS A 155 -3.29 -5.23 13.56
C LYS A 155 -4.32 -6.16 12.92
N ALA A 156 -5.50 -5.67 12.60
CA ALA A 156 -6.52 -6.46 11.92
C ALA A 156 -6.02 -6.98 10.56
N GLY A 157 -5.38 -6.13 9.77
CA GLY A 157 -4.77 -6.50 8.49
C GLY A 157 -3.67 -7.56 8.66
N MET A 158 -2.82 -7.42 9.67
CA MET A 158 -1.79 -8.40 10.00
C MET A 158 -2.41 -9.76 10.36
N TYR A 159 -3.44 -9.80 11.23
CA TYR A 159 -4.10 -11.07 11.57
C TYR A 159 -4.79 -11.70 10.36
N ALA A 160 -5.42 -10.89 9.49
CA ALA A 160 -6.00 -11.37 8.24
C ALA A 160 -4.94 -12.01 7.31
N SER A 161 -3.78 -11.36 7.17
CA SER A 161 -2.67 -11.88 6.34
C SER A 161 -2.03 -13.16 6.89
N LEU A 162 -2.13 -13.37 8.21
CA LEU A 162 -1.69 -14.59 8.88
C LEU A 162 -2.78 -15.71 8.91
N GLY A 163 -3.92 -15.50 8.23
CA GLY A 163 -5.03 -16.45 8.20
C GLY A 163 -5.87 -16.49 9.48
N ARG A 164 -5.62 -15.58 10.43
CA ARG A 164 -6.39 -15.49 11.69
C ARG A 164 -7.57 -14.53 11.53
N THR A 165 -8.45 -14.86 10.62
CA THR A 165 -9.55 -13.99 10.16
C THR A 165 -10.56 -13.68 11.25
N GLU A 166 -10.83 -14.62 12.16
CA GLU A 166 -11.71 -14.39 13.32
C GLU A 166 -11.18 -13.27 14.21
N ARG A 167 -9.86 -13.28 14.51
CA ARG A 167 -9.24 -12.22 15.31
C ARG A 167 -9.28 -10.88 14.58
N ALA A 168 -9.08 -10.88 13.28
CA ALA A 168 -9.21 -9.68 12.45
C ALA A 168 -10.62 -9.11 12.50
N ARG A 169 -11.68 -9.94 12.42
CA ARG A 169 -13.09 -9.52 12.54
C ARG A 169 -13.40 -8.88 13.89
N GLN A 170 -12.93 -9.49 14.97
CA GLN A 170 -13.12 -8.92 16.32
C GLN A 170 -12.52 -7.52 16.40
N ILE A 171 -11.27 -7.33 15.94
CA ILE A 171 -10.60 -6.03 15.95
C ILE A 171 -11.36 -5.04 15.06
N TYR A 172 -11.79 -5.43 13.85
CA TYR A 172 -12.59 -4.55 12.99
C TYR A 172 -13.90 -4.13 13.67
N ALA A 173 -14.60 -5.06 14.33
CA ALA A 173 -15.85 -4.75 15.04
C ALA A 173 -15.63 -3.75 16.19
N GLU A 174 -14.59 -3.95 16.99
CA GLU A 174 -14.22 -3.05 18.09
C GLU A 174 -13.82 -1.67 17.58
N THR A 175 -12.94 -1.63 16.56
CA THR A 175 -12.43 -0.39 15.98
C THR A 175 -13.54 0.39 15.28
N ARG A 176 -14.52 -0.29 14.66
CA ARG A 176 -15.69 0.35 14.06
C ARG A 176 -16.55 1.06 15.12
N ARG A 177 -16.80 0.40 16.26
CA ARG A 177 -17.53 1.03 17.37
C ARG A 177 -16.82 2.27 17.89
N GLU A 178 -15.50 2.19 18.01
CA GLU A 178 -14.68 3.33 18.44
C GLU A 178 -14.73 4.48 17.41
N ALA A 179 -14.66 4.17 16.11
CA ALA A 179 -14.79 5.18 15.07
C ALA A 179 -16.15 5.90 15.14
N HIS A 180 -17.27 5.17 15.35
CA HIS A 180 -18.58 5.77 15.56
C HIS A 180 -18.62 6.64 16.82
N ARG A 181 -18.04 6.17 17.93
CA ARG A 181 -17.97 6.95 19.19
C ARG A 181 -17.23 8.29 19.00
N LEU A 182 -16.25 8.33 18.10
CA LEU A 182 -15.48 9.52 17.73
C LEU A 182 -16.16 10.37 16.63
N GLY A 183 -17.37 10.03 16.19
CA GLY A 183 -18.07 10.71 15.10
C GLY A 183 -17.42 10.52 13.73
N ARG A 184 -16.61 9.47 13.56
CA ARG A 184 -15.89 9.16 12.32
C ARG A 184 -16.59 8.07 11.52
N ASP A 185 -17.81 8.37 11.09
CA ASP A 185 -18.63 7.45 10.29
C ASP A 185 -17.99 7.10 8.94
N ASP A 186 -17.18 8.01 8.41
CA ASP A 186 -16.36 7.75 7.22
C ASP A 186 -15.35 6.62 7.42
N ILE A 187 -14.68 6.60 8.58
CA ILE A 187 -13.77 5.53 8.97
C ILE A 187 -14.55 4.24 9.26
N ALA A 188 -15.64 4.34 10.01
CA ALA A 188 -16.48 3.19 10.34
C ALA A 188 -17.02 2.47 9.09
N ALA A 189 -17.45 3.22 8.07
CA ALA A 189 -17.89 2.68 6.80
C ALA A 189 -16.76 1.98 6.02
N ASN A 190 -15.54 2.54 6.04
CA ASN A 190 -14.36 1.88 5.47
C ASN A 190 -13.98 0.59 6.21
N ILE A 191 -14.13 0.56 7.53
CA ILE A 191 -13.87 -0.66 8.33
C ILE A 191 -14.88 -1.75 7.96
N ARG A 192 -16.16 -1.40 7.77
CA ARG A 192 -17.20 -2.33 7.32
C ARG A 192 -16.81 -2.98 5.97
N LEU A 193 -16.32 -2.19 5.02
CA LEU A 193 -15.84 -2.71 3.74
C LEU A 193 -14.67 -3.71 3.90
N ARG A 194 -13.73 -3.42 4.80
CA ARG A 194 -12.59 -4.33 5.09
C ARG A 194 -13.07 -5.64 5.74
N ALA A 195 -14.04 -5.56 6.66
CA ALA A 195 -14.64 -6.73 7.29
C ALA A 195 -15.39 -7.61 6.27
N ALA A 196 -16.16 -7.00 5.35
CA ALA A 196 -16.82 -7.72 4.27
C ALA A 196 -15.80 -8.46 3.36
N TRP A 197 -14.64 -7.86 3.11
CA TRP A 197 -13.57 -8.49 2.33
C TRP A 197 -12.97 -9.72 3.02
N LEU A 198 -12.98 -9.81 4.36
CA LEU A 198 -12.52 -11.02 5.06
C LEU A 198 -13.32 -12.25 4.69
N HIS A 199 -14.63 -12.13 4.51
CA HIS A 199 -15.47 -13.24 4.04
C HIS A 199 -15.02 -13.76 2.66
N GLN A 200 -14.56 -12.85 1.80
CA GLN A 200 -13.99 -13.24 0.50
C GLN A 200 -12.68 -14.05 0.66
N LEU A 201 -11.82 -13.67 1.61
CA LEU A 201 -10.57 -14.39 1.90
C LEU A 201 -10.82 -15.78 2.49
N GLU A 202 -11.94 -15.97 3.19
CA GLU A 202 -12.38 -17.24 3.76
C GLU A 202 -13.11 -18.15 2.76
N GLY A 203 -13.31 -17.69 1.53
CA GLY A 203 -14.10 -18.40 0.53
C GLY A 203 -15.62 -18.27 0.71
N ASN A 204 -16.07 -17.48 1.69
CA ASN A 204 -17.48 -17.21 1.97
C ASN A 204 -18.02 -16.09 1.04
N GLU A 205 -17.97 -16.35 -0.27
CA GLU A 205 -18.28 -15.32 -1.27
C GLU A 205 -19.71 -14.80 -1.19
N ASP A 206 -20.67 -15.62 -0.80
CA ASP A 206 -22.07 -15.20 -0.72
C ASP A 206 -22.30 -14.23 0.46
N PHE A 207 -21.65 -14.47 1.60
CA PHE A 207 -21.62 -13.51 2.71
C PHE A 207 -20.93 -12.20 2.34
N ALA A 208 -19.74 -12.29 1.71
CA ALA A 208 -19.04 -11.12 1.21
C ALA A 208 -19.93 -10.30 0.26
N ARG A 209 -20.63 -10.97 -0.64
CA ARG A 209 -21.55 -10.35 -1.60
C ARG A 209 -22.75 -9.66 -0.91
N ALA A 210 -23.35 -10.30 0.09
CA ALA A 210 -24.46 -9.72 0.84
C ALA A 210 -24.03 -8.41 1.53
N GLU A 211 -22.94 -8.44 2.28
CA GLU A 211 -22.40 -7.26 2.94
C GLU A 211 -22.00 -6.14 1.95
N LEU A 212 -21.35 -6.50 0.84
CA LEU A 212 -20.98 -5.54 -0.20
C LEU A 212 -22.20 -4.90 -0.86
N LYS A 213 -23.32 -5.62 -1.05
CA LYS A 213 -24.57 -5.04 -1.55
C LYS A 213 -25.17 -4.00 -0.60
N GLU A 214 -25.15 -4.29 0.71
CA GLU A 214 -25.62 -3.32 1.70
C GLU A 214 -24.73 -2.06 1.74
N ILE A 215 -23.40 -2.22 1.64
CA ILE A 215 -22.48 -1.09 1.56
C ILE A 215 -22.71 -0.31 0.25
N ALA A 216 -22.97 -0.99 -0.87
CA ALA A 216 -23.28 -0.36 -2.15
C ALA A 216 -24.62 0.40 -2.15
N ALA A 217 -25.56 0.03 -1.28
CA ALA A 217 -26.83 0.72 -1.10
C ALA A 217 -26.74 1.98 -0.22
N ASP A 218 -25.65 2.16 0.53
CA ASP A 218 -25.45 3.33 1.41
C ASP A 218 -25.26 4.62 0.57
N ARG A 219 -26.23 5.53 0.65
CA ARG A 219 -26.25 6.83 -0.06
C ARG A 219 -25.76 7.98 0.82
N THR A 220 -25.31 7.73 2.04
CA THR A 220 -24.81 8.78 2.93
C THR A 220 -23.47 9.36 2.43
N LYS A 221 -23.15 10.58 2.87
CA LYS A 221 -21.84 11.19 2.56
C LYS A 221 -20.67 10.36 3.06
N ALA A 222 -20.80 9.78 4.26
CA ALA A 222 -19.81 8.89 4.86
C ALA A 222 -19.63 7.60 4.05
N GLY A 223 -20.72 7.06 3.50
CA GLY A 223 -20.74 5.85 2.67
C GLY A 223 -20.23 6.02 1.24
N ARG A 224 -20.03 7.24 0.73
CA ARG A 224 -19.70 7.48 -0.68
C ARG A 224 -18.50 6.69 -1.18
N MET A 225 -17.36 6.78 -0.50
CA MET A 225 -16.14 6.07 -0.90
C MET A 225 -16.23 4.55 -0.71
N PRO A 226 -16.72 4.04 0.44
CA PRO A 226 -16.98 2.62 0.62
C PRO A 226 -17.97 2.06 -0.41
N ARG A 227 -19.02 2.82 -0.78
CA ARG A 227 -19.97 2.46 -1.82
C ARG A 227 -19.29 2.25 -3.17
N ALA A 228 -18.46 3.20 -3.60
CA ALA A 228 -17.70 3.05 -4.85
C ALA A 228 -16.82 1.79 -4.83
N ALA A 229 -16.11 1.54 -3.73
CA ALA A 229 -15.28 0.35 -3.58
C ALA A 229 -16.11 -0.94 -3.56
N ALA A 230 -17.27 -0.95 -2.90
CA ALA A 230 -18.17 -2.11 -2.88
C ALA A 230 -18.72 -2.42 -4.29
N LEU A 231 -19.10 -1.41 -5.07
CA LEU A 231 -19.52 -1.58 -6.47
C LEU A 231 -18.42 -2.21 -7.32
N VAL A 232 -17.17 -1.75 -7.17
CA VAL A 232 -16.00 -2.35 -7.85
C VAL A 232 -15.82 -3.81 -7.47
N LEU A 233 -15.88 -4.13 -6.17
CA LEU A 233 -15.70 -5.50 -5.69
C LEU A 233 -16.83 -6.42 -6.17
N LEU A 234 -18.07 -5.97 -6.13
CA LEU A 234 -19.22 -6.70 -6.67
C LEU A 234 -19.09 -6.96 -8.18
N ALA A 235 -18.69 -5.93 -8.95
CA ALA A 235 -18.45 -6.08 -10.39
C ALA A 235 -17.34 -7.10 -10.69
N ARG A 236 -16.27 -7.12 -9.90
CA ARG A 236 -15.19 -8.13 -10.00
C ARG A 236 -15.70 -9.54 -9.69
N LEU A 237 -16.53 -9.69 -8.66
CA LEU A 237 -17.14 -10.98 -8.31
C LEU A 237 -18.07 -11.47 -9.42
N ASP A 238 -18.89 -10.59 -10.00
CA ASP A 238 -19.79 -10.94 -11.10
C ASP A 238 -19.04 -11.32 -12.38
N ARG A 239 -18.00 -10.60 -12.74
CA ARG A 239 -17.14 -10.96 -13.88
C ARG A 239 -16.49 -12.33 -13.71
N ARG A 240 -15.97 -12.63 -12.52
CA ARG A 240 -15.39 -13.96 -12.23
C ARG A 240 -16.41 -15.10 -12.36
N ARG A 241 -17.68 -14.85 -12.09
CA ARG A 241 -18.80 -15.78 -12.25
C ARG A 241 -19.40 -15.78 -13.67
N GLY A 242 -18.81 -15.07 -14.62
CA GLY A 242 -19.32 -14.96 -15.99
C GLY A 242 -20.58 -14.10 -16.13
N LYS A 243 -20.97 -13.35 -15.08
CA LYS A 243 -22.18 -12.50 -15.06
C LYS A 243 -21.86 -11.09 -15.59
N SER A 244 -21.46 -11.00 -16.86
CA SER A 244 -21.03 -9.72 -17.47
C SER A 244 -22.08 -8.62 -17.40
N VAL A 245 -23.35 -8.94 -17.73
CA VAL A 245 -24.45 -7.95 -17.71
C VAL A 245 -24.68 -7.36 -16.31
N ALA A 246 -24.60 -8.20 -15.27
CA ALA A 246 -24.70 -7.73 -13.88
C ALA A 246 -23.52 -6.84 -13.51
N ALA A 247 -22.32 -7.23 -13.90
CA ALA A 247 -21.11 -6.41 -13.69
C ALA A 247 -21.22 -5.06 -14.37
N ASP A 248 -21.72 -5.00 -15.63
CA ASP A 248 -21.87 -3.75 -16.38
C ASP A 248 -22.91 -2.81 -15.76
N ARG A 249 -23.96 -3.34 -15.09
CA ARG A 249 -24.90 -2.53 -14.32
C ARG A 249 -24.19 -1.86 -13.16
N LEU A 250 -23.41 -2.61 -12.36
CA LEU A 250 -22.66 -2.06 -11.23
C LEU A 250 -21.63 -1.02 -11.66
N VAL A 251 -21.04 -1.19 -12.85
CA VAL A 251 -20.13 -0.21 -13.44
C VAL A 251 -20.86 1.08 -13.82
N ARG A 252 -22.10 1.02 -14.32
CA ARG A 252 -22.90 2.23 -14.56
C ARG A 252 -23.22 2.96 -13.26
N GLU A 253 -23.60 2.24 -12.19
CA GLU A 253 -23.80 2.85 -10.88
C GLU A 253 -22.52 3.48 -10.31
N LEU A 254 -21.35 2.88 -10.58
CA LEU A 254 -20.08 3.42 -10.14
C LEU A 254 -19.79 4.81 -10.73
N ARG A 255 -20.21 5.08 -11.97
CA ARG A 255 -20.06 6.39 -12.60
C ARG A 255 -20.81 7.52 -11.87
N GLU A 256 -21.91 7.21 -11.19
CA GLU A 256 -22.64 8.19 -10.37
C GLU A 256 -21.87 8.59 -9.10
N VAL A 257 -20.91 7.74 -8.66
CA VAL A 257 -20.20 7.88 -7.39
C VAL A 257 -18.76 8.32 -7.55
N SER A 258 -18.14 7.95 -8.68
CA SER A 258 -16.72 8.18 -8.95
C SER A 258 -16.50 8.50 -10.43
N ASP A 259 -15.76 9.56 -10.68
CA ASP A 259 -15.26 9.99 -11.98
C ASP A 259 -13.90 9.37 -12.35
N ARG A 260 -13.31 8.60 -11.43
CA ARG A 260 -11.99 7.98 -11.64
C ARG A 260 -12.12 6.60 -12.29
N GLN A 261 -11.25 6.34 -13.24
CA GLN A 261 -11.08 4.98 -13.77
C GLN A 261 -10.48 4.07 -12.71
N VAL A 262 -11.12 2.92 -12.49
CA VAL A 262 -10.71 1.90 -11.52
C VAL A 262 -10.50 0.58 -12.24
N LEU A 263 -9.46 -0.14 -11.89
CA LEU A 263 -9.21 -1.49 -12.42
C LEU A 263 -10.31 -2.44 -11.95
N LEU A 264 -11.11 -2.96 -12.88
CA LEU A 264 -12.19 -3.93 -12.61
C LEU A 264 -11.75 -5.37 -12.73
N PHE A 265 -10.86 -5.64 -13.68
CA PHE A 265 -10.37 -6.98 -13.94
C PHE A 265 -8.89 -6.94 -14.32
N SER A 266 -8.11 -7.81 -13.71
CA SER A 266 -6.74 -8.12 -14.11
C SER A 266 -6.67 -9.64 -14.26
N PRO A 267 -6.41 -10.17 -15.45
CA PRO A 267 -6.22 -11.60 -15.61
C PRO A 267 -4.99 -12.05 -14.81
N PRO A 268 -4.94 -13.33 -14.39
CA PRO A 268 -3.72 -13.88 -13.84
C PRO A 268 -2.61 -13.78 -14.90
N VAL A 269 -1.39 -13.53 -14.43
CA VAL A 269 -0.22 -13.66 -15.28
C VAL A 269 0.01 -15.15 -15.51
N ASP A 270 -0.04 -15.59 -16.76
CA ASP A 270 0.26 -16.97 -17.12
C ASP A 270 1.74 -17.23 -16.77
N ALA A 271 1.97 -17.97 -15.68
CA ALA A 271 3.33 -18.34 -15.30
C ALA A 271 3.92 -19.19 -16.46
N PRO A 272 5.18 -18.93 -16.88
CA PRO A 272 5.83 -19.79 -17.86
C PRO A 272 5.79 -21.23 -17.36
N THR A 273 5.47 -22.16 -18.24
CA THR A 273 5.23 -23.59 -17.96
C THR A 273 6.38 -24.28 -17.22
N ASN A 274 7.57 -23.67 -17.20
CA ASN A 274 8.72 -24.14 -16.43
C ASN A 274 8.65 -23.80 -14.92
N ALA A 275 7.66 -23.04 -14.46
CA ALA A 275 7.41 -22.76 -13.04
C ALA A 275 6.56 -23.87 -12.36
N ALA A 276 6.17 -24.91 -13.09
CA ALA A 276 5.36 -26.02 -12.57
C ALA A 276 6.07 -26.95 -11.58
N ALA A 277 7.36 -26.69 -11.28
CA ALA A 277 8.15 -27.53 -10.37
C ALA A 277 8.09 -27.10 -8.89
N VAL A 278 7.28 -26.12 -8.50
CA VAL A 278 7.15 -25.75 -7.09
C VAL A 278 5.68 -25.83 -6.65
N GLY A 279 5.25 -27.10 -6.48
CA GLY A 279 4.05 -27.39 -5.75
C GLY A 279 4.20 -27.02 -4.28
N VAL A 280 3.34 -26.11 -3.80
CA VAL A 280 2.85 -26.13 -2.42
C VAL A 280 1.48 -25.49 -2.42
N ALA A 281 0.46 -26.32 -2.27
CA ALA A 281 -0.87 -25.89 -1.86
C ALA A 281 -0.82 -25.46 -0.38
N GLY A 282 -1.43 -24.30 -0.05
CA GLY A 282 -1.92 -24.05 1.29
C GLY A 282 -0.99 -23.33 2.25
N SER A 283 -0.60 -22.09 1.97
CA SER A 283 -0.43 -21.01 2.95
C SER A 283 -0.13 -19.71 2.22
N GLY A 284 -0.85 -18.63 2.55
CA GLY A 284 -0.84 -17.35 1.83
C GLY A 284 0.46 -16.54 1.90
N LEU A 285 1.57 -17.11 2.39
CA LEU A 285 2.91 -16.55 2.33
C LEU A 285 3.78 -17.50 1.48
N ARG A 286 3.66 -17.36 0.17
CA ARG A 286 4.61 -18.00 -0.74
C ARG A 286 6.00 -17.39 -0.48
N ARG A 287 6.92 -18.20 0.03
CA ARG A 287 8.36 -17.98 -0.20
C ARG A 287 8.57 -18.00 -1.72
N MET A 288 8.68 -16.84 -2.34
CA MET A 288 9.28 -16.79 -3.67
C MET A 288 10.73 -17.23 -3.52
N PRO A 289 11.23 -18.17 -4.34
CA PRO A 289 12.66 -18.48 -4.34
C PRO A 289 13.39 -17.16 -4.63
N MET A 290 14.30 -16.80 -3.75
CA MET A 290 15.15 -15.61 -3.88
C MET A 290 16.17 -15.83 -5.03
N GLN A 291 15.69 -15.95 -6.25
CA GLN A 291 16.54 -15.85 -7.44
C GLN A 291 16.48 -14.39 -7.91
N ARG A 292 17.55 -13.65 -7.60
CA ARG A 292 18.03 -12.40 -8.25
C ARG A 292 16.99 -11.55 -9.02
N PHE A 293 15.79 -11.34 -8.44
CA PHE A 293 14.79 -10.42 -9.00
C PHE A 293 15.29 -8.95 -8.97
N GLU A 294 16.28 -8.66 -8.15
CA GLU A 294 16.83 -7.32 -7.97
C GLU A 294 17.52 -6.77 -9.24
N GLU A 295 17.86 -7.65 -10.19
CA GLU A 295 18.55 -7.25 -11.42
C GLU A 295 17.64 -7.20 -12.64
N GLN A 296 16.36 -7.59 -12.53
CA GLN A 296 15.43 -7.65 -13.67
C GLN A 296 14.15 -6.89 -13.39
N TRP A 297 13.92 -5.86 -14.15
CA TRP A 297 12.68 -5.08 -14.10
C TRP A 297 12.33 -4.49 -15.46
N VAL A 298 11.07 -4.15 -15.62
CA VAL A 298 10.55 -3.44 -16.79
C VAL A 298 9.61 -2.32 -16.32
N ASP A 299 9.72 -1.15 -16.95
CA ASP A 299 8.74 -0.09 -16.86
C ASP A 299 7.82 -0.17 -18.06
N VAL A 300 6.53 -0.21 -17.81
CA VAL A 300 5.51 -0.34 -18.85
C VAL A 300 4.59 0.87 -18.83
N ALA A 301 4.41 1.49 -19.99
CA ALA A 301 3.35 2.46 -20.22
C ALA A 301 2.20 1.79 -20.98
N PHE A 302 1.00 2.29 -20.77
CA PHE A 302 -0.18 1.90 -21.54
C PHE A 302 -1.24 2.99 -21.47
N THR A 303 -2.12 3.00 -22.46
CA THR A 303 -3.28 3.89 -22.53
C THR A 303 -4.51 3.16 -22.03
N VAL A 304 -5.38 3.87 -21.29
CA VAL A 304 -6.71 3.36 -20.94
C VAL A 304 -7.74 4.27 -21.64
N SER A 305 -8.53 3.68 -22.54
CA SER A 305 -9.58 4.42 -23.25
C SER A 305 -10.69 4.86 -22.29
N PRO A 306 -11.55 5.84 -22.67
CA PRO A 306 -12.72 6.22 -21.89
C PRO A 306 -13.65 5.04 -21.59
N GLU A 307 -13.70 4.03 -22.43
CA GLU A 307 -14.50 2.80 -22.26
C GLU A 307 -13.83 1.80 -21.31
N GLY A 308 -12.61 2.08 -20.84
CA GLY A 308 -11.87 1.25 -19.88
C GLY A 308 -11.07 0.12 -20.52
N LYS A 309 -10.80 0.19 -21.82
CA LYS A 309 -9.92 -0.78 -22.53
C LYS A 309 -8.48 -0.31 -22.50
N VAL A 310 -7.56 -1.25 -22.35
CA VAL A 310 -6.12 -1.00 -22.44
C VAL A 310 -5.69 -1.10 -23.89
N SER A 311 -4.85 -0.14 -24.32
CA SER A 311 -4.16 -0.12 -25.61
C SER A 311 -2.73 0.43 -25.43
N ASP A 312 -1.95 0.39 -26.49
CA ASP A 312 -0.61 0.99 -26.57
C ASP A 312 0.30 0.56 -25.41
N VAL A 313 0.32 -0.76 -25.14
CA VAL A 313 1.18 -1.32 -24.10
C VAL A 313 2.62 -1.33 -24.60
N GLU A 314 3.45 -0.49 -24.00
CA GLU A 314 4.83 -0.27 -24.41
C GLU A 314 5.79 -0.46 -23.24
N MET A 315 6.89 -1.16 -23.47
CA MET A 315 8.00 -1.27 -22.53
C MET A 315 8.91 -0.04 -22.69
N LEU A 316 8.89 0.86 -21.71
CA LEU A 316 9.69 2.09 -21.77
C LEU A 316 11.15 1.87 -21.42
N ARG A 317 11.41 1.07 -20.39
CA ARG A 317 12.75 0.80 -19.87
C ARG A 317 12.79 -0.61 -19.30
N SER A 318 13.98 -1.21 -19.34
CA SER A 318 14.20 -2.53 -18.75
C SER A 318 15.62 -2.66 -18.21
N ARG A 319 15.83 -3.61 -17.31
CA ARG A 319 17.13 -4.07 -16.86
C ARG A 319 17.14 -5.60 -16.83
N GLY A 320 18.21 -6.20 -17.35
CA GLY A 320 18.36 -7.65 -17.45
C GLY A 320 17.59 -8.26 -18.62
N SER A 321 17.32 -9.57 -18.54
CA SER A 321 16.53 -10.28 -19.56
C SER A 321 15.06 -9.87 -19.47
N THR A 322 14.40 -9.64 -20.60
CA THR A 322 13.00 -9.20 -20.69
C THR A 322 12.02 -10.30 -21.09
N GLY A 323 12.50 -11.50 -21.43
CA GLY A 323 11.65 -12.60 -21.89
C GLY A 323 10.58 -13.05 -20.88
N TRP A 324 10.80 -12.82 -19.59
CA TRP A 324 9.82 -13.08 -18.55
C TRP A 324 8.66 -12.07 -18.53
N ALA A 325 8.84 -10.90 -19.14
CA ALA A 325 7.85 -9.83 -19.11
C ALA A 325 6.68 -10.06 -20.07
N GLU A 326 6.86 -10.84 -21.12
CA GLU A 326 5.85 -11.09 -22.13
C GLU A 326 4.48 -11.55 -21.57
N PRO A 327 4.40 -12.51 -20.63
CA PRO A 327 3.13 -12.87 -20.00
C PRO A 327 2.52 -11.71 -19.18
N VAL A 328 3.35 -10.84 -18.60
CA VAL A 328 2.91 -9.66 -17.85
C VAL A 328 2.31 -8.63 -18.80
N LEU A 329 2.96 -8.35 -19.94
CA LEU A 329 2.46 -7.43 -20.95
C LEU A 329 1.11 -7.90 -21.48
N ARG A 330 0.97 -9.18 -21.87
CA ARG A 330 -0.32 -9.76 -22.28
C ARG A 330 -1.39 -9.67 -21.20
N ALA A 331 -1.02 -9.81 -19.92
CA ALA A 331 -1.95 -9.64 -18.81
C ALA A 331 -2.39 -8.17 -18.66
N ILE A 332 -1.48 -7.21 -18.91
CA ILE A 332 -1.80 -5.77 -18.89
C ILE A 332 -2.78 -5.43 -20.03
N GLU A 333 -2.54 -5.88 -21.26
CA GLU A 333 -3.43 -5.66 -22.41
C GLU A 333 -4.86 -6.12 -22.15
N ARG A 334 -5.02 -7.22 -21.42
CA ARG A 334 -6.33 -7.80 -21.09
C ARG A 334 -6.97 -7.22 -19.82
N ARG A 335 -6.38 -6.20 -19.20
CA ARG A 335 -6.99 -5.50 -18.08
C ARG A 335 -8.24 -4.75 -18.53
N VAL A 336 -9.22 -4.69 -17.65
CA VAL A 336 -10.45 -3.91 -17.87
C VAL A 336 -10.61 -2.91 -16.75
N TYR A 337 -10.74 -1.65 -17.12
CA TYR A 337 -11.01 -0.54 -16.21
C TYR A 337 -12.49 -0.13 -16.26
N SER A 338 -12.94 0.61 -15.25
CA SER A 338 -14.25 1.25 -15.33
C SER A 338 -14.21 2.32 -16.40
N PRO A 339 -15.28 2.45 -17.24
CA PRO A 339 -15.37 3.58 -18.14
C PRO A 339 -15.53 4.89 -17.36
N VAL A 340 -15.06 5.99 -17.92
CA VAL A 340 -15.35 7.36 -17.43
C VAL A 340 -16.28 8.06 -18.41
N SER A 341 -17.04 9.03 -17.91
CA SER A 341 -17.79 9.91 -18.78
C SER A 341 -16.79 10.68 -19.63
N GLY A 342 -16.88 10.54 -20.95
CA GLY A 342 -16.06 11.33 -21.86
C GLY A 342 -16.29 12.80 -21.57
N THR A 343 -15.24 13.55 -21.38
CA THR A 343 -15.26 14.98 -21.64
C THR A 343 -15.40 15.10 -23.17
N GLU A 344 -16.62 15.40 -23.65
CA GLU A 344 -16.79 15.95 -24.98
C GLU A 344 -16.01 17.25 -25.13
#